data_29265de692de1d05ffff398188d4fbfe
#
_entry.id   29265de692de1d05ffff398188d4fbfe
#
_cell.length_a   1.000
_cell.length_b   1.000
_cell.length_c   1.000
_cell.angle_alpha   90.00
_cell.angle_beta   90.00
_cell.angle_gamma   90.00
#
_symmetry.space_group_name_H-M   'P 1'
#
loop_
_entity.id
_entity.type
_entity.pdbx_description
1 polymer ?
#
loop_
_entity_poly.entity_id
_entity_poly.type
_entity_poly.pdbx_seq_one_letter_code
_entity_poly.pdbx_strand_id
1 'polypeptide(L)'
;MMHSIKCDVAIIGAGPAGLAAAIAARKEGAKRVLVVERDNKLGGIFQQCIHPGFGLTYFHEELTGPEYAGRFIDEMREHDVDTLLNSMVLEISPDGGMIVADRKSVV
;
A
#
# COMPACT_ATOMS: atom_id res chain seq x y z
N MET A 1 -21.64 -9.29 7.12
CA MET A 1 -22.09 -8.59 5.88
C MET A 1 -20.90 -8.44 4.94
N MET A 2 -21.08 -8.81 3.70
CA MET A 2 -20.03 -8.73 2.70
C MET A 2 -20.14 -7.42 1.90
N HIS A 3 -19.03 -6.75 1.74
CA HIS A 3 -18.94 -5.56 0.91
C HIS A 3 -18.10 -5.88 -0.33
N SER A 4 -18.50 -5.34 -1.46
CA SER A 4 -17.73 -5.48 -2.70
C SER A 4 -17.12 -4.15 -3.08
N ILE A 5 -15.84 -4.20 -3.40
CA ILE A 5 -15.09 -3.05 -3.91
C ILE A 5 -14.56 -3.44 -5.29
N LYS A 6 -14.79 -2.57 -6.27
CA LYS A 6 -14.22 -2.76 -7.60
C LYS A 6 -13.04 -1.83 -7.77
N CYS A 7 -11.94 -2.33 -8.31
CA CYS A 7 -10.76 -1.52 -8.63
C CYS A 7 -10.10 -2.03 -9.91
N ASP A 8 -9.28 -1.20 -10.50
CA ASP A 8 -8.52 -1.57 -11.70
C ASP A 8 -7.27 -2.35 -11.33
N VAL A 9 -6.63 -1.96 -10.22
CA VAL A 9 -5.42 -2.61 -9.71
C VAL A 9 -5.55 -2.77 -8.22
N ALA A 10 -5.34 -3.98 -7.72
CA ALA A 10 -5.25 -4.27 -6.30
C ALA A 10 -3.82 -4.69 -5.97
N ILE A 11 -3.25 -4.06 -4.96
CA ILE A 11 -1.89 -4.32 -4.51
C ILE A 11 -1.94 -4.92 -3.12
N ILE A 12 -1.30 -6.06 -2.96
CA ILE A 12 -1.25 -6.78 -1.69
C ILE A 12 0.07 -6.47 -1.01
N GLY A 13 -0.01 -5.76 0.10
CA GLY A 13 1.16 -5.36 0.86
C GLY A 13 1.57 -3.92 0.58
N ALA A 14 1.73 -3.15 1.65
CA ALA A 14 2.10 -1.74 1.61
C ALA A 14 3.57 -1.52 2.02
N GLY A 15 4.43 -2.45 1.68
CA GLY A 15 5.87 -2.27 1.78
C GLY A 15 6.39 -1.38 0.64
N PRO A 16 7.72 -1.25 0.52
CA PRO A 16 8.32 -0.37 -0.49
C PRO A 16 7.84 -0.63 -1.91
N ALA A 17 7.82 -1.89 -2.33
CA ALA A 17 7.41 -2.27 -3.67
C ALA A 17 5.92 -1.99 -3.91
N GLY A 18 5.08 -2.26 -2.93
CA GLY A 18 3.64 -2.02 -3.03
C GLY A 18 3.30 -0.54 -3.14
N LEU A 19 3.93 0.30 -2.34
CA LEU A 19 3.74 1.75 -2.40
C LEU A 19 4.16 2.31 -3.77
N ALA A 20 5.33 1.88 -4.26
CA ALA A 20 5.81 2.30 -5.57
C ALA A 20 4.90 1.83 -6.69
N ALA A 21 4.42 0.59 -6.61
CA ALA A 21 3.50 0.03 -7.61
C ALA A 21 2.17 0.77 -7.65
N ALA A 22 1.63 1.16 -6.49
CA ALA A 22 0.38 1.92 -6.41
C ALA A 22 0.50 3.28 -7.09
N ILE A 23 1.58 3.99 -6.81
CA ILE A 23 1.85 5.29 -7.42
C ILE A 23 2.00 5.14 -8.94
N ALA A 24 2.78 4.16 -9.38
CA ALA A 24 3.01 3.90 -10.80
C ALA A 24 1.70 3.56 -11.53
N ALA A 25 0.86 2.73 -10.93
CA ALA A 25 -0.42 2.35 -11.52
C ALA A 25 -1.31 3.58 -11.75
N ARG A 26 -1.37 4.49 -10.78
CA ARG A 26 -2.14 5.73 -10.95
C ARG A 26 -1.54 6.63 -12.03
N LYS A 27 -0.23 6.77 -12.05
CA LYS A 27 0.46 7.59 -13.06
C LYS A 27 0.24 7.04 -14.46
N GLU A 28 0.12 5.73 -14.61
CA GLU A 28 -0.12 5.07 -15.91
C GLU A 28 -1.61 5.05 -16.32
N GLY A 29 -2.50 5.61 -15.50
CA GLY A 29 -3.88 5.82 -15.89
C GLY A 29 -4.91 4.90 -15.24
N ALA A 30 -4.53 4.04 -14.33
CA ALA A 30 -5.50 3.24 -13.58
C ALA A 30 -6.41 4.18 -12.77
N LYS A 31 -7.71 4.04 -12.94
CA LYS A 31 -8.67 4.96 -12.33
C LYS A 31 -8.86 4.70 -10.84
N ARG A 32 -8.82 3.44 -10.44
CA ARG A 32 -8.96 3.07 -9.03
C ARG A 32 -7.90 2.03 -8.65
N VAL A 33 -7.05 2.40 -7.71
CA VAL A 33 -6.00 1.53 -7.18
C VAL A 33 -6.25 1.33 -5.69
N LEU A 34 -6.21 0.09 -5.26
CA LEU A 34 -6.43 -0.30 -3.87
C LEU A 34 -5.20 -1.02 -3.33
N VAL A 35 -4.70 -0.58 -2.18
CA VAL A 35 -3.64 -1.27 -1.45
C VAL A 35 -4.25 -1.97 -0.25
N VAL A 36 -4.03 -3.27 -0.13
CA VAL A 36 -4.49 -4.07 1.01
C VAL A 36 -3.28 -4.39 1.88
N GLU A 37 -3.33 -3.99 3.14
CA GLU A 37 -2.24 -4.18 4.10
C GLU A 37 -2.75 -4.87 5.36
N ARG A 38 -2.07 -5.93 5.80
CA ARG A 38 -2.46 -6.68 7.00
C ARG A 38 -2.13 -5.95 8.30
N ASP A 39 -1.15 -5.05 8.27
CA ASP A 39 -0.75 -4.27 9.44
C ASP A 39 -1.63 -3.04 9.60
N ASN A 40 -1.49 -2.35 10.73
CA ASN A 40 -2.20 -1.10 10.99
C ASN A 40 -1.47 0.13 10.41
N LYS A 41 -0.34 -0.09 9.76
CA LYS A 41 0.50 0.96 9.17
C LYS A 41 0.92 0.59 7.76
N LEU A 42 1.08 1.60 6.93
CA LEU A 42 1.74 1.48 5.64
C LEU A 42 3.26 1.57 5.82
N GLY A 43 4.03 1.07 4.84
CA GLY A 43 5.48 1.24 4.82
C GLY A 43 6.29 -0.03 5.10
N GLY A 44 5.68 -1.05 5.70
CA GLY A 44 6.33 -2.33 5.92
C GLY A 44 7.62 -2.22 6.74
N ILE A 45 8.67 -2.86 6.26
CA ILE A 45 9.98 -2.92 6.94
C ILE A 45 10.60 -1.53 7.16
N PHE A 46 10.28 -0.55 6.34
CA PHE A 46 10.80 0.81 6.50
C PHE A 46 10.45 1.42 7.85
N GLN A 47 9.33 1.03 8.45
CA GLN A 47 8.93 1.55 9.75
C GLN A 47 9.87 1.13 10.88
N GLN A 48 10.69 0.11 10.64
CA GLN A 48 11.65 -0.42 11.63
C GLN A 48 13.09 0.05 11.36
N CYS A 49 13.34 0.67 10.23
CA CYS A 49 14.68 1.09 9.81
C CYS A 49 14.93 2.54 10.18
N ILE A 50 15.53 2.78 11.34
CA ILE A 50 15.72 4.14 11.87
C ILE A 50 17.06 4.78 11.50
N HIS A 51 17.92 4.07 10.75
CA HIS A 51 19.18 4.65 10.27
C HIS A 51 18.94 5.48 9.00
N PRO A 52 19.76 6.52 8.73
CA PRO A 52 19.64 7.32 7.52
C PRO A 52 20.18 6.58 6.29
N GLY A 53 19.92 7.11 5.12
CA GLY A 53 20.43 6.56 3.85
C GLY A 53 19.36 6.24 2.83
N PHE A 54 18.07 6.24 3.23
CA PHE A 54 16.98 6.00 2.32
C PHE A 54 16.64 7.27 1.52
N GLY A 55 16.25 7.11 0.28
CA GLY A 55 15.78 8.21 -0.54
C GLY A 55 16.84 8.97 -1.32
N LEU A 56 18.11 8.60 -1.22
CA LEU A 56 19.19 9.29 -1.93
C LEU A 56 18.99 9.28 -3.45
N THR A 57 18.51 8.17 -3.99
CA THR A 57 18.28 8.01 -5.43
C THR A 57 16.95 8.62 -5.88
N TYR A 58 15.89 8.38 -5.12
CA TYR A 58 14.53 8.79 -5.51
C TYR A 58 14.20 10.22 -5.12
N PHE A 59 14.46 10.59 -3.87
CA PHE A 59 14.11 11.93 -3.35
C PHE A 59 15.30 12.88 -3.27
N HIS A 60 16.52 12.39 -3.52
CA HIS A 60 17.77 13.17 -3.41
C HIS A 60 18.01 13.69 -1.99
N GLU A 61 17.48 12.99 -0.98
CA GLU A 61 17.63 13.30 0.44
C GLU A 61 17.96 12.04 1.22
N GLU A 62 18.78 12.16 2.27
CA GLU A 62 18.98 11.06 3.22
C GLU A 62 17.83 11.05 4.22
N LEU A 63 17.07 9.96 4.23
CA LEU A 63 15.92 9.79 5.10
C LEU A 63 16.05 8.51 5.93
N THR A 64 15.45 8.49 7.11
CA THR A 64 15.25 7.24 7.84
C THR A 64 14.19 6.41 7.13
N GLY A 65 14.07 5.12 7.48
CA GLY A 65 13.03 4.28 6.90
C GLY A 65 11.62 4.84 7.04
N PRO A 66 11.19 5.25 8.26
CA PRO A 66 9.88 5.88 8.45
C PRO A 66 9.69 7.17 7.65
N GLU A 67 10.72 8.01 7.57
CA GLU A 67 10.67 9.24 6.75
C GLU A 67 10.52 8.89 5.26
N TYR A 68 11.25 7.90 4.79
CA TYR A 68 11.20 7.43 3.40
C TYR A 68 9.80 6.87 3.08
N ALA A 69 9.27 6.02 3.96
CA ALA A 69 7.91 5.51 3.83
C ALA A 69 6.88 6.64 3.84
N GLY A 70 7.04 7.62 4.71
CA GLY A 70 6.15 8.78 4.80
C GLY A 70 6.09 9.57 3.51
N ARG A 71 7.22 9.73 2.81
CA ARG A 71 7.26 10.40 1.51
C ARG A 71 6.45 9.65 0.46
N PHE A 72 6.56 8.32 0.41
CA PHE A 72 5.75 7.51 -0.50
C PHE A 72 4.27 7.53 -0.13
N ILE A 73 3.95 7.50 1.15
CA ILE A 73 2.57 7.55 1.63
C ILE A 73 1.92 8.88 1.23
N ASP A 74 2.63 10.00 1.40
CA ASP A 74 2.14 11.31 1.01
C ASP A 74 1.91 11.39 -0.51
N GLU A 75 2.86 10.89 -1.29
CA GLU A 75 2.74 10.84 -2.75
C GLU A 75 1.56 9.96 -3.18
N MET A 76 1.34 8.85 -2.51
CA MET A 76 0.22 7.96 -2.75
C MET A 76 -1.13 8.67 -2.51
N ARG A 77 -1.22 9.46 -1.45
CA ARG A 77 -2.42 10.23 -1.13
C ARG A 77 -2.68 11.32 -2.17
N GLU A 78 -1.64 11.93 -2.70
CA GLU A 78 -1.76 12.92 -3.79
C GLU A 78 -2.32 12.28 -5.07
N HIS A 79 -2.12 10.99 -5.26
CA HIS A 79 -2.60 10.24 -6.42
C HIS A 79 -3.91 9.47 -6.17
N ASP A 80 -4.59 9.71 -5.06
CA ASP A 80 -5.89 9.10 -4.74
C ASP A 80 -5.87 7.57 -4.73
N VAL A 81 -4.88 6.99 -4.07
CA VAL A 81 -4.82 5.54 -3.86
C VAL A 81 -5.62 5.18 -2.62
N ASP A 82 -6.56 4.25 -2.75
CA ASP A 82 -7.34 3.73 -1.62
C ASP A 82 -6.52 2.70 -0.84
N THR A 83 -6.73 2.67 0.48
CA THR A 83 -6.03 1.73 1.35
C THR A 83 -6.99 0.99 2.27
N LEU A 84 -6.73 -0.30 2.50
CA LEU A 84 -7.38 -1.11 3.51
C LEU A 84 -6.30 -1.61 4.47
N LEU A 85 -6.29 -1.08 5.68
CA LEU A 85 -5.37 -1.53 6.74
C LEU A 85 -6.03 -2.63 7.57
N ASN A 86 -5.24 -3.34 8.36
CA ASN A 86 -5.70 -4.44 9.20
C ASN A 86 -6.51 -5.48 8.41
N SER A 87 -6.14 -5.70 7.16
CA SER A 87 -6.88 -6.53 6.23
C SER A 87 -5.97 -7.59 5.62
N MET A 88 -6.43 -8.82 5.60
CA MET A 88 -5.66 -9.95 5.06
C MET A 88 -6.37 -10.54 3.86
N VAL A 89 -5.63 -10.72 2.77
CA VAL A 89 -6.14 -11.42 1.59
C VAL A 89 -6.14 -12.91 1.89
N LEU A 90 -7.32 -13.53 1.85
CA LEU A 90 -7.49 -14.95 2.13
C LEU A 90 -7.44 -15.80 0.87
N GLU A 91 -7.92 -15.27 -0.23
CA GLU A 91 -8.04 -16.01 -1.48
C GLU A 91 -8.01 -15.07 -2.68
N ILE A 92 -7.38 -15.51 -3.74
CA ILE A 92 -7.37 -14.82 -5.03
C ILE A 92 -7.88 -15.81 -6.08
N SER A 93 -8.91 -15.44 -6.83
CA SER A 93 -9.44 -16.30 -7.87
C SER A 93 -8.89 -15.93 -9.24
N PRO A 94 -8.87 -16.88 -10.20
CA PRO A 94 -8.31 -16.63 -11.54
C PRO A 94 -9.02 -15.52 -12.32
N ASP A 95 -10.26 -15.18 -11.97
CA ASP A 95 -11.02 -14.11 -12.62
C ASP A 95 -10.69 -12.72 -12.07
N GLY A 96 -9.74 -12.63 -11.13
CA GLY A 96 -9.33 -11.37 -10.52
C GLY A 96 -10.06 -11.03 -9.22
N GLY A 97 -10.94 -11.90 -8.75
CA GLY A 97 -11.62 -11.69 -7.47
C GLY A 97 -10.70 -11.98 -6.29
N MET A 98 -10.91 -11.27 -5.19
CA MET A 98 -10.22 -11.51 -3.93
C MET A 98 -11.19 -11.53 -2.77
N ILE A 99 -10.91 -12.41 -1.80
CA ILE A 99 -11.60 -12.42 -0.52
C ILE A 99 -10.65 -11.83 0.53
N VAL A 100 -11.11 -10.78 1.21
CA VAL A 100 -10.32 -10.05 2.18
C VAL A 100 -11.04 -10.07 3.53
N ALA A 101 -10.32 -10.44 4.58
CA ALA A 101 -10.82 -10.39 5.94
C ALA A 101 -10.28 -9.14 6.63
N ASP A 102 -11.17 -8.36 7.21
CA ASP A 102 -10.83 -7.20 8.04
C ASP A 102 -10.68 -7.68 9.49
N ARG A 103 -9.55 -7.38 10.11
CA ARG A 103 -9.26 -7.75 11.49
C ARG A 103 -10.28 -7.20 12.49
N LYS A 104 -10.92 -6.08 12.18
CA LYS A 104 -11.96 -5.48 13.04
C LYS A 104 -13.23 -6.30 13.08
N SER A 105 -13.44 -7.16 12.10
CA SER A 105 -14.62 -8.04 12.03
C SER A 105 -14.47 -9.30 12.88
N VAL A 106 -13.27 -9.56 13.37
CA VAL A 106 -12.95 -10.74 14.19
C VAL A 106 -12.83 -10.29 15.63
N VAL A 107 -13.92 -10.34 16.34
CA VAL A 107 -13.96 -10.01 17.75
C VAL A 107 -14.25 -11.26 18.56
#